data_5decb5387bf66cd6f574f9a7267d66a2
#
_entry.id   5decb5387bf66cd6f574f9a7267d66a2
#
_cell.length_a   1.000
_cell.length_b   1.000
_cell.length_c   1.000
_cell.angle_alpha   90.00
_cell.angle_beta   90.00
_cell.angle_gamma   90.00
#
_symmetry.space_group_name_H-M   'P 1'
#
loop_
_entity.id
_entity.type
_entity.pdbx_description
1 polymer ?
#
loop_
_entity_poly.entity_id
_entity_poly.type
_entity_poly.pdbx_seq_one_letter_code
_entity_poly.pdbx_strand_id
1 'polypeptide(L)'
;MLNQQIKGNLAKLLATENLVVEHRGVPTASFDVERRVLTLPKWDKASNTVYDMLVGHEVGHALFTPNEDWSSDELPVKAKSFVNVVEDVRIEKLMKRKYPGLRKSFAGGYAELNALDFFEIEDKDLTKFSLIDRINLHFKVGANALIPFSDNEKVYVQRAEQTETFVDVLDLAKELYNLDSEVEQSIQEQIPAQQDEEGEGEDEQETQTESSSE
;
A
#
# COMPACT_ATOMS: atom_id res chain seq x y z
N MET A 1 -12.78 -3.94 -25.92
CA MET A 1 -11.32 -3.68 -25.95
C MET A 1 -11.03 -2.32 -25.33
N LEU A 2 -10.18 -2.28 -24.33
CA LEU A 2 -9.74 -1.02 -23.73
C LEU A 2 -8.93 -0.23 -24.76
N ASN A 3 -9.30 1.02 -25.01
CA ASN A 3 -8.51 1.86 -25.91
C ASN A 3 -7.41 2.57 -25.10
N GLN A 4 -6.22 2.00 -25.10
CA GLN A 4 -5.04 2.50 -24.37
C GLN A 4 -4.71 3.95 -24.73
N GLN A 5 -4.92 4.35 -25.98
CA GLN A 5 -4.68 5.73 -26.43
C GLN A 5 -5.64 6.71 -25.75
N ILE A 6 -6.92 6.32 -25.56
CA ILE A 6 -7.89 7.16 -24.85
C ILE A 6 -7.47 7.35 -23.38
N LYS A 7 -7.00 6.29 -22.74
CA LYS A 7 -6.54 6.39 -21.34
C LYS A 7 -5.28 7.22 -21.19
N GLY A 8 -4.34 7.11 -22.13
CA GLY A 8 -3.17 7.98 -22.20
C GLY A 8 -3.54 9.45 -22.41
N ASN A 9 -4.50 9.75 -23.28
CA ASN A 9 -4.99 11.10 -23.49
C ASN A 9 -5.72 11.65 -22.25
N LEU A 10 -6.52 10.82 -21.58
CA LEU A 10 -7.17 11.20 -20.33
C LEU A 10 -6.15 11.59 -19.25
N ALA A 11 -5.09 10.81 -19.08
CA ALA A 11 -4.02 11.11 -18.12
C ALA A 11 -3.38 12.48 -18.40
N LYS A 12 -3.01 12.76 -19.66
CA LYS A 12 -2.41 14.03 -20.07
C LYS A 12 -3.34 15.22 -19.87
N LEU A 13 -4.63 15.06 -20.16
CA LEU A 13 -5.63 16.09 -19.95
C LEU A 13 -5.84 16.42 -18.47
N LEU A 14 -5.94 15.39 -17.63
CA LEU A 14 -6.11 15.56 -16.18
C LEU A 14 -4.87 16.15 -15.52
N ALA A 15 -3.68 15.71 -15.91
CA ALA A 15 -2.41 16.23 -15.41
C ALA A 15 -2.11 17.65 -15.90
N THR A 16 -2.80 18.14 -16.94
CA THR A 16 -2.52 19.41 -17.62
C THR A 16 -1.10 19.52 -18.17
N GLU A 17 -0.46 18.39 -18.43
CA GLU A 17 0.88 18.28 -18.99
C GLU A 17 1.02 17.08 -19.93
N ASN A 18 2.07 17.06 -20.75
CA ASN A 18 2.31 15.98 -21.70
C ASN A 18 3.13 14.84 -21.03
N LEU A 19 2.48 14.10 -20.14
CA LEU A 19 3.07 12.92 -19.51
C LEU A 19 3.50 11.86 -20.53
N VAL A 20 4.55 11.12 -20.22
CA VAL A 20 4.85 9.86 -20.91
C VAL A 20 3.94 8.78 -20.32
N VAL A 21 3.10 8.16 -21.12
CA VAL A 21 2.19 7.10 -20.67
C VAL A 21 2.60 5.78 -21.32
N GLU A 22 2.94 4.80 -20.48
CA GLU A 22 3.36 3.47 -20.88
C GLU A 22 2.37 2.42 -20.40
N HIS A 23 2.18 1.36 -21.20
CA HIS A 23 1.38 0.21 -20.82
C HIS A 23 2.30 -1.01 -20.73
N ARG A 24 2.43 -1.57 -19.52
CA ARG A 24 3.36 -2.68 -19.23
C ARG A 24 2.66 -3.84 -18.54
N GLY A 25 3.27 -5.03 -18.56
CA GLY A 25 2.84 -6.19 -17.80
C GLY A 25 3.28 -6.06 -16.33
N VAL A 26 2.68 -5.15 -15.58
CA VAL A 26 2.97 -4.88 -14.17
C VAL A 26 1.74 -5.17 -13.30
N PRO A 27 1.92 -5.44 -12.00
CA PRO A 27 0.80 -5.81 -11.11
C PRO A 27 -0.15 -4.64 -10.83
N THR A 28 0.33 -3.41 -10.86
CA THR A 28 -0.49 -2.20 -10.61
C THR A 28 0.03 -1.02 -11.42
N ALA A 29 -0.71 0.09 -11.41
CA ALA A 29 -0.24 1.36 -11.96
C ALA A 29 0.83 1.98 -11.07
N SER A 30 1.63 2.88 -11.64
CA SER A 30 2.60 3.68 -10.89
C SER A 30 2.96 4.96 -11.65
N PHE A 31 3.34 6.00 -10.90
CA PHE A 31 3.82 7.25 -11.45
C PHE A 31 5.24 7.57 -10.97
N ASP A 32 6.16 7.73 -11.92
CA ASP A 32 7.50 8.21 -11.64
C ASP A 32 7.46 9.75 -11.62
N VAL A 33 7.53 10.33 -10.43
CA VAL A 33 7.40 11.78 -10.21
C VAL A 33 8.58 12.53 -10.83
N GLU A 34 9.78 11.97 -10.81
CA GLU A 34 10.99 12.59 -11.35
C GLU A 34 10.98 12.59 -12.89
N ARG A 35 10.71 11.42 -13.48
CA ARG A 35 10.74 11.23 -14.94
C ARG A 35 9.43 11.60 -15.62
N ARG A 36 8.37 11.88 -14.86
CA ARG A 36 7.02 12.18 -15.35
C ARG A 36 6.46 11.06 -16.24
N VAL A 37 6.68 9.81 -15.83
CA VAL A 37 6.22 8.61 -16.54
C VAL A 37 5.10 7.93 -15.78
N LEU A 38 3.94 7.83 -16.40
CA LEU A 38 2.80 7.04 -15.94
C LEU A 38 2.87 5.63 -16.53
N THR A 39 3.00 4.62 -15.69
CA THR A 39 2.91 3.22 -16.10
C THR A 39 1.54 2.66 -15.72
N LEU A 40 0.81 2.16 -16.72
CA LEU A 40 -0.47 1.50 -16.54
C LEU A 40 -0.34 -0.01 -16.79
N PRO A 41 -0.98 -0.87 -15.99
CA PRO A 41 -0.95 -2.31 -16.19
C PRO A 41 -1.72 -2.71 -17.45
N LYS A 42 -1.31 -3.84 -18.05
CA LYS A 42 -2.07 -4.50 -19.12
C LYS A 42 -2.94 -5.59 -18.50
N TRP A 43 -4.08 -5.20 -17.96
CA TRP A 43 -5.05 -6.13 -17.38
C TRP A 43 -6.18 -6.43 -18.36
N ASP A 44 -6.29 -7.67 -18.80
CA ASP A 44 -7.29 -8.08 -19.78
C ASP A 44 -8.72 -8.05 -19.23
N LYS A 45 -8.87 -8.17 -17.90
CA LYS A 45 -10.16 -8.27 -17.22
C LYS A 45 -10.62 -6.98 -16.54
N ALA A 46 -9.78 -5.95 -16.44
CA ALA A 46 -10.14 -4.71 -15.79
C ALA A 46 -11.09 -3.88 -16.66
N SER A 47 -12.13 -3.34 -16.03
CA SER A 47 -13.08 -2.47 -16.69
C SER A 47 -12.50 -1.08 -17.02
N ASN A 48 -13.21 -0.32 -17.84
CA ASN A 48 -12.88 1.09 -18.06
C ASN A 48 -12.92 1.91 -16.76
N THR A 49 -13.79 1.56 -15.83
CA THR A 49 -13.93 2.24 -14.53
C THR A 49 -12.68 2.06 -13.67
N VAL A 50 -12.14 0.83 -13.61
CA VAL A 50 -10.86 0.55 -12.91
C VAL A 50 -9.72 1.35 -13.53
N TYR A 51 -9.59 1.37 -14.87
CA TYR A 51 -8.55 2.16 -15.52
C TYR A 51 -8.71 3.66 -15.32
N ASP A 52 -9.93 4.21 -15.33
CA ASP A 52 -10.15 5.63 -15.05
C ASP A 52 -9.79 5.98 -13.60
N MET A 53 -10.05 5.07 -12.66
CA MET A 53 -9.63 5.20 -11.26
C MET A 53 -8.10 5.18 -11.16
N LEU A 54 -7.42 4.20 -11.78
CA LEU A 54 -5.95 4.12 -11.77
C LEU A 54 -5.31 5.37 -12.39
N VAL A 55 -5.80 5.82 -13.54
CA VAL A 55 -5.34 7.08 -14.17
C VAL A 55 -5.55 8.26 -13.22
N GLY A 56 -6.72 8.36 -12.59
CA GLY A 56 -7.03 9.42 -11.64
C GLY A 56 -6.11 9.41 -10.44
N HIS A 57 -5.78 8.24 -9.90
CA HIS A 57 -4.86 8.05 -8.79
C HIS A 57 -3.44 8.52 -9.15
N GLU A 58 -2.87 7.97 -10.23
CA GLU A 58 -1.49 8.29 -10.63
C GLU A 58 -1.32 9.75 -11.07
N VAL A 59 -2.33 10.32 -11.72
CA VAL A 59 -2.35 11.77 -12.01
C VAL A 59 -2.43 12.59 -10.73
N GLY A 60 -3.04 12.07 -9.67
CA GLY A 60 -3.00 12.67 -8.33
C GLY A 60 -1.57 12.84 -7.84
N HIS A 61 -0.73 11.80 -7.94
CA HIS A 61 0.70 11.90 -7.65
C HIS A 61 1.40 12.91 -8.57
N ALA A 62 1.09 12.89 -9.88
CA ALA A 62 1.67 13.83 -10.83
C ALA A 62 1.40 15.31 -10.47
N LEU A 63 0.23 15.61 -9.94
CA LEU A 63 -0.20 16.98 -9.63
C LEU A 63 0.18 17.45 -8.23
N PHE A 64 0.21 16.54 -7.25
CA PHE A 64 0.20 16.91 -5.83
C PHE A 64 1.36 16.36 -5.03
N THR A 65 2.01 15.26 -5.45
CA THR A 65 3.17 14.73 -4.75
C THR A 65 4.42 15.52 -5.15
N PRO A 66 5.14 16.11 -4.19
CA PRO A 66 6.34 16.88 -4.51
C PRO A 66 7.45 15.98 -5.09
N ASN A 67 8.27 16.57 -5.98
CA ASN A 67 9.44 15.91 -6.57
C ASN A 67 10.71 16.11 -5.70
N GLU A 68 10.53 16.44 -4.44
CA GLU A 68 11.64 16.57 -3.50
C GLU A 68 12.00 15.21 -2.95
N ASP A 69 13.28 14.97 -2.68
CA ASP A 69 13.73 13.73 -2.03
C ASP A 69 13.34 13.75 -0.55
N TRP A 70 12.09 13.37 -0.28
CA TRP A 70 11.57 13.18 1.07
C TRP A 70 12.06 11.86 1.70
N SER A 71 12.80 11.06 0.93
CA SER A 71 13.42 9.81 1.37
C SER A 71 14.76 10.03 2.07
N SER A 72 15.03 11.29 2.51
CA SER A 72 16.21 11.62 3.29
C SER A 72 16.44 10.64 4.44
N ASP A 73 17.69 10.51 4.89
CA ASP A 73 18.16 9.56 5.91
C ASP A 73 17.40 9.59 7.26
N GLU A 74 16.44 10.52 7.40
CA GLU A 74 15.64 10.70 8.60
C GLU A 74 14.44 9.71 8.72
N LEU A 75 14.01 9.07 7.61
CA LEU A 75 12.89 8.13 7.63
C LEU A 75 13.36 6.69 7.35
N PRO A 76 13.09 5.74 8.26
CA PRO A 76 13.35 4.33 8.01
C PRO A 76 12.65 3.84 6.74
N VAL A 77 13.24 2.85 6.05
CA VAL A 77 12.66 2.29 4.82
C VAL A 77 11.22 1.82 5.02
N LYS A 78 10.91 1.22 6.17
CA LYS A 78 9.54 0.82 6.54
C LYS A 78 8.57 2.01 6.64
N ALA A 79 9.01 3.18 7.07
CA ALA A 79 8.16 4.36 7.18
C ALA A 79 7.70 4.89 5.81
N LYS A 80 8.42 4.57 4.72
CA LYS A 80 8.03 4.98 3.35
C LYS A 80 6.68 4.39 2.93
N SER A 81 6.36 3.17 3.36
CA SER A 81 5.05 2.57 3.08
C SER A 81 3.90 3.32 3.77
N PHE A 82 4.16 3.84 4.99
CA PHE A 82 3.20 4.66 5.72
C PHE A 82 2.97 6.01 5.01
N VAL A 83 4.05 6.64 4.52
CA VAL A 83 3.95 7.86 3.71
C VAL A 83 3.11 7.61 2.46
N ASN A 84 3.35 6.52 1.74
CA ASN A 84 2.58 6.19 0.54
C ASN A 84 1.08 6.05 0.85
N VAL A 85 0.71 5.33 1.92
CA VAL A 85 -0.71 5.17 2.30
C VAL A 85 -1.36 6.52 2.62
N VAL A 86 -0.72 7.36 3.44
CA VAL A 86 -1.30 8.66 3.83
C VAL A 86 -1.33 9.63 2.65
N GLU A 87 -0.31 9.58 1.78
CA GLU A 87 -0.29 10.38 0.54
C GLU A 87 -1.39 9.97 -0.42
N ASP A 88 -1.64 8.66 -0.59
CA ASP A 88 -2.76 8.15 -1.39
C ASP A 88 -4.10 8.75 -0.94
N VAL A 89 -4.33 8.78 0.38
CA VAL A 89 -5.55 9.40 0.94
C VAL A 89 -5.64 10.87 0.56
N ARG A 90 -4.53 11.61 0.71
CA ARG A 90 -4.48 13.05 0.40
C ARG A 90 -4.70 13.34 -1.08
N ILE A 91 -3.94 12.68 -1.96
CA ILE A 91 -4.00 12.95 -3.40
C ILE A 91 -5.36 12.57 -3.99
N GLU A 92 -5.94 11.45 -3.57
CA GLU A 92 -7.27 11.06 -4.03
C GLU A 92 -8.36 12.04 -3.59
N LYS A 93 -8.28 12.55 -2.34
CA LYS A 93 -9.17 13.60 -1.87
C LYS A 93 -9.05 14.85 -2.74
N LEU A 94 -7.82 15.30 -3.02
CA LEU A 94 -7.55 16.47 -3.84
C LEU A 94 -8.03 16.27 -5.29
N MET A 95 -7.84 15.07 -5.86
CA MET A 95 -8.36 14.71 -7.19
C MET A 95 -9.87 14.72 -7.23
N LYS A 96 -10.55 14.14 -6.24
CA LYS A 96 -12.02 14.15 -6.14
C LYS A 96 -12.59 15.56 -5.93
N ARG A 97 -11.79 16.47 -5.34
CA ARG A 97 -12.13 17.89 -5.18
C ARG A 97 -11.94 18.66 -6.49
N LYS A 98 -10.80 18.46 -7.17
CA LYS A 98 -10.45 19.12 -8.44
C LYS A 98 -11.32 18.63 -9.61
N TYR A 99 -11.59 17.32 -9.65
CA TYR A 99 -12.34 16.66 -10.71
C TYR A 99 -13.51 15.85 -10.12
N PRO A 100 -14.64 16.48 -9.77
CA PRO A 100 -15.75 15.80 -9.09
C PRO A 100 -16.29 14.55 -9.82
N GLY A 101 -16.16 14.52 -11.17
CA GLY A 101 -16.54 13.36 -11.99
C GLY A 101 -15.79 12.08 -11.65
N LEU A 102 -14.54 12.20 -11.18
CA LEU A 102 -13.73 11.03 -10.78
C LEU A 102 -14.25 10.31 -9.54
N ARG A 103 -15.09 10.94 -8.71
CA ARG A 103 -15.68 10.28 -7.53
C ARG A 103 -16.37 8.97 -7.88
N LYS A 104 -17.09 8.94 -9.01
CA LYS A 104 -17.75 7.73 -9.50
C LYS A 104 -16.73 6.68 -9.95
N SER A 105 -15.66 7.09 -10.62
CA SER A 105 -14.60 6.18 -11.08
C SER A 105 -13.83 5.59 -9.89
N PHE A 106 -13.49 6.40 -8.88
CA PHE A 106 -12.87 5.89 -7.65
C PHE A 106 -13.77 4.90 -6.92
N ALA A 107 -15.02 5.25 -6.64
CA ALA A 107 -15.95 4.37 -5.94
C ALA A 107 -16.20 3.06 -6.71
N GLY A 108 -16.45 3.14 -8.02
CA GLY A 108 -16.72 1.97 -8.85
C GLY A 108 -15.48 1.10 -9.08
N GLY A 109 -14.30 1.72 -9.28
CA GLY A 109 -13.05 1.01 -9.51
C GLY A 109 -12.62 0.23 -8.28
N TYR A 110 -12.66 0.82 -7.10
CA TYR A 110 -12.34 0.13 -5.86
C TYR A 110 -13.37 -0.94 -5.49
N ALA A 111 -14.67 -0.71 -5.76
CA ALA A 111 -15.69 -1.74 -5.57
C ALA A 111 -15.46 -2.96 -6.47
N GLU A 112 -15.07 -2.75 -7.73
CA GLU A 112 -14.73 -3.82 -8.66
C GLU A 112 -13.47 -4.57 -8.22
N LEU A 113 -12.40 -3.87 -7.82
CA LEU A 113 -11.19 -4.50 -7.30
C LEU A 113 -11.47 -5.32 -6.03
N ASN A 114 -12.30 -4.81 -5.13
CA ASN A 114 -12.70 -5.55 -3.93
C ASN A 114 -13.51 -6.80 -4.28
N ALA A 115 -14.41 -6.73 -5.25
CA ALA A 115 -15.18 -7.90 -5.71
C ALA A 115 -14.31 -8.97 -6.39
N LEU A 116 -13.11 -8.61 -6.86
CA LEU A 116 -12.10 -9.52 -7.40
C LEU A 116 -11.08 -9.99 -6.35
N ASP A 117 -11.31 -9.68 -5.08
CA ASP A 117 -10.40 -9.92 -3.95
C ASP A 117 -8.97 -9.41 -4.20
N PHE A 118 -8.84 -8.30 -4.92
CA PHE A 118 -7.53 -7.66 -5.20
C PHE A 118 -6.78 -7.28 -3.92
N PHE A 119 -7.50 -6.94 -2.85
CA PHE A 119 -6.93 -6.58 -1.55
C PHE A 119 -6.68 -7.78 -0.65
N GLU A 120 -7.03 -9.00 -1.12
CA GLU A 120 -6.84 -10.25 -0.40
C GLU A 120 -7.45 -10.22 1.02
N ILE A 121 -8.64 -9.66 1.15
CA ILE A 121 -9.33 -9.50 2.44
C ILE A 121 -10.53 -10.44 2.61
N GLU A 122 -10.87 -11.22 1.59
CA GLU A 122 -11.93 -12.21 1.66
C GLU A 122 -11.62 -13.22 2.77
N ASP A 123 -12.59 -13.45 3.65
CA ASP A 123 -12.49 -14.36 4.80
C ASP A 123 -11.39 -14.04 5.84
N LYS A 124 -10.76 -12.86 5.78
CA LYS A 124 -9.75 -12.46 6.76
C LYS A 124 -10.33 -11.67 7.92
N ASP A 125 -9.79 -11.91 9.11
CA ASP A 125 -10.07 -11.12 10.30
C ASP A 125 -9.32 -9.78 10.24
N LEU A 126 -10.02 -8.73 9.83
CA LEU A 126 -9.46 -7.39 9.66
C LEU A 126 -8.99 -6.75 10.96
N THR A 127 -9.39 -7.28 12.13
CA THR A 127 -8.89 -6.78 13.42
C THR A 127 -7.41 -7.09 13.65
N LYS A 128 -6.86 -8.07 12.91
CA LYS A 128 -5.45 -8.48 12.96
C LYS A 128 -4.55 -7.70 12.02
N PHE A 129 -5.11 -6.87 11.16
CA PHE A 129 -4.34 -6.03 10.26
C PHE A 129 -3.76 -4.85 11.04
N SER A 130 -2.59 -4.38 10.63
CA SER A 130 -1.99 -3.16 11.20
C SER A 130 -2.93 -1.96 11.04
N LEU A 131 -2.75 -0.94 11.87
CA LEU A 131 -3.58 0.26 11.77
C LEU A 131 -3.44 0.94 10.40
N ILE A 132 -2.22 0.98 9.86
CA ILE A 132 -1.97 1.61 8.55
C ILE A 132 -2.65 0.84 7.41
N ASP A 133 -2.65 -0.50 7.44
CA ASP A 133 -3.34 -1.32 6.43
C ASP A 133 -4.85 -1.11 6.51
N ARG A 134 -5.41 -1.05 7.71
CA ARG A 134 -6.83 -0.76 7.91
C ARG A 134 -7.21 0.64 7.45
N ILE A 135 -6.36 1.65 7.68
CA ILE A 135 -6.53 3.01 7.13
C ILE A 135 -6.54 2.96 5.59
N ASN A 136 -5.58 2.28 4.98
CA ASN A 136 -5.51 2.12 3.52
C ASN A 136 -6.80 1.49 2.97
N LEU A 137 -7.23 0.38 3.55
CA LEU A 137 -8.47 -0.30 3.17
C LEU A 137 -9.70 0.60 3.35
N HIS A 138 -9.78 1.34 4.47
CA HIS A 138 -10.90 2.24 4.74
C HIS A 138 -11.12 3.27 3.64
N PHE A 139 -10.05 3.91 3.16
CA PHE A 139 -10.16 4.93 2.12
C PHE A 139 -10.35 4.37 0.72
N LYS A 140 -9.92 3.13 0.46
CA LYS A 140 -10.07 2.44 -0.83
C LYS A 140 -11.40 1.69 -0.95
N VAL A 141 -11.71 0.83 0.01
CA VAL A 141 -12.94 -0.02 -0.03
C VAL A 141 -14.11 0.61 0.71
N GLY A 142 -13.84 1.53 1.65
CA GLY A 142 -14.83 2.36 2.31
C GLY A 142 -15.94 1.57 3.01
N ALA A 143 -17.18 2.04 2.84
CA ALA A 143 -18.37 1.45 3.46
C ALA A 143 -18.66 0.00 3.06
N ASN A 144 -18.03 -0.51 1.99
CA ASN A 144 -18.28 -1.88 1.51
C ASN A 144 -17.61 -2.95 2.39
N ALA A 145 -16.58 -2.60 3.16
CA ALA A 145 -15.81 -3.58 3.93
C ALA A 145 -15.92 -3.43 5.46
N LEU A 146 -16.62 -2.43 5.98
CA LEU A 146 -16.83 -2.18 7.43
C LEU A 146 -15.55 -2.34 8.26
N ILE A 147 -14.48 -1.64 7.87
CA ILE A 147 -13.17 -1.74 8.52
C ILE A 147 -13.27 -1.35 10.01
N PRO A 148 -12.86 -2.24 10.95
CA PRO A 148 -12.99 -1.97 12.38
C PRO A 148 -11.90 -1.00 12.87
N PHE A 149 -12.30 -0.04 13.72
CA PHE A 149 -11.40 0.86 14.44
C PHE A 149 -11.89 1.06 15.87
N SER A 150 -10.97 1.03 16.82
CA SER A 150 -11.21 1.48 18.18
C SER A 150 -11.38 3.00 18.21
N ASP A 151 -11.88 3.55 19.33
CA ASP A 151 -12.09 5.01 19.46
C ASP A 151 -10.78 5.79 19.39
N ASN A 152 -9.68 5.23 19.90
CA ASN A 152 -8.36 5.83 19.79
C ASN A 152 -7.83 5.82 18.35
N GLU A 153 -8.09 4.77 17.59
CA GLU A 153 -7.66 4.65 16.19
C GLU A 153 -8.45 5.56 15.24
N LYS A 154 -9.72 5.83 15.53
CA LYS A 154 -10.55 6.76 14.76
C LYS A 154 -9.95 8.16 14.63
N VAL A 155 -9.17 8.60 15.62
CA VAL A 155 -8.46 9.88 15.55
C VAL A 155 -7.48 9.91 14.37
N TYR A 156 -6.76 8.82 14.13
CA TYR A 156 -5.81 8.73 13.02
C TYR A 156 -6.51 8.66 11.66
N VAL A 157 -7.64 7.96 11.57
CA VAL A 157 -8.49 7.94 10.37
C VAL A 157 -8.96 9.37 10.03
N GLN A 158 -9.45 10.11 11.02
CA GLN A 158 -9.88 11.49 10.82
C GLN A 158 -8.73 12.42 10.42
N ARG A 159 -7.56 12.26 11.02
CA ARG A 159 -6.37 13.03 10.65
C ARG A 159 -5.91 12.73 9.23
N ALA A 160 -5.94 11.46 8.80
CA ALA A 160 -5.64 11.09 7.42
C ALA A 160 -6.61 11.75 6.43
N GLU A 161 -7.91 11.77 6.74
CA GLU A 161 -8.91 12.47 5.94
C GLU A 161 -8.66 13.99 5.86
N GLN A 162 -8.08 14.58 6.92
CA GLN A 162 -7.85 16.02 7.03
C GLN A 162 -6.52 16.50 6.44
N THR A 163 -5.59 15.60 6.05
CA THR A 163 -4.32 16.00 5.45
C THR A 163 -4.53 16.87 4.20
N GLU A 164 -3.93 18.05 4.14
CA GLU A 164 -4.00 18.97 2.99
C GLU A 164 -2.64 19.16 2.34
N THR A 165 -1.58 19.19 3.12
CA THR A 165 -0.21 19.39 2.66
C THR A 165 0.60 18.10 2.72
N PHE A 166 1.71 18.04 1.98
CA PHE A 166 2.62 16.90 2.07
C PHE A 166 3.35 16.84 3.42
N VAL A 167 3.53 17.98 4.09
CA VAL A 167 4.07 18.01 5.47
C VAL A 167 3.13 17.30 6.42
N ASP A 168 1.81 17.53 6.33
CA ASP A 168 0.82 16.81 7.15
C ASP A 168 0.92 15.28 6.94
N VAL A 169 1.23 14.85 5.70
CA VAL A 169 1.44 13.43 5.37
C VAL A 169 2.65 12.88 6.09
N LEU A 170 3.79 13.57 6.02
CA LEU A 170 5.04 13.13 6.66
C LEU A 170 4.90 13.04 8.18
N ASP A 171 4.28 14.04 8.80
CA ASP A 171 4.07 14.08 10.24
C ASP A 171 3.16 12.93 10.71
N LEU A 172 2.04 12.72 10.03
CA LEU A 172 1.12 11.63 10.36
C LEU A 172 1.71 10.25 10.09
N ALA A 173 2.41 10.07 8.97
CA ALA A 173 3.04 8.81 8.63
C ALA A 173 4.13 8.41 9.64
N LYS A 174 4.93 9.38 10.09
CA LYS A 174 5.95 9.17 11.13
C LYS A 174 5.34 8.74 12.46
N GLU A 175 4.25 9.38 12.87
CA GLU A 175 3.54 9.02 14.09
C GLU A 175 2.93 7.62 14.03
N LEU A 176 2.26 7.28 12.91
CA LEU A 176 1.69 5.94 12.69
C LEU A 176 2.77 4.85 12.66
N TYR A 177 3.92 5.14 12.06
CA TYR A 177 5.06 4.22 12.04
C TYR A 177 5.63 3.97 13.46
N ASN A 178 5.74 5.01 14.29
CA ASN A 178 6.22 4.87 15.66
C ASN A 178 5.25 4.02 16.50
N LEU A 179 3.93 4.25 16.35
CA LEU A 179 2.91 3.44 17.02
C LEU A 179 2.99 1.95 16.63
N ASP A 180 3.16 1.67 15.34
CA ASP A 180 3.27 0.29 14.85
C ASP A 180 4.53 -0.39 15.41
N SER A 181 5.65 0.33 15.45
CA SER A 181 6.91 -0.15 16.02
C SER A 181 6.81 -0.43 17.52
N GLU A 182 6.10 0.40 18.29
CA GLU A 182 5.86 0.18 19.73
C GLU A 182 5.00 -1.07 19.96
N VAL A 183 4.00 -1.32 19.13
CA VAL A 183 3.17 -2.52 19.19
C VAL A 183 3.99 -3.78 18.85
N GLU A 184 4.81 -3.75 17.78
CA GLU A 184 5.69 -4.86 17.42
C GLU A 184 6.66 -5.20 18.55
N GLN A 185 7.29 -4.21 19.20
CA GLN A 185 8.20 -4.41 20.34
C GLN A 185 7.48 -5.04 21.54
N SER A 186 6.29 -4.52 21.88
CA SER A 186 5.50 -5.03 22.99
C SER A 186 5.08 -6.49 22.80
N ILE A 187 4.83 -6.92 21.57
CA ILE A 187 4.52 -8.31 21.24
C ILE A 187 5.77 -9.19 21.37
N GLN A 188 6.94 -8.73 20.90
CA GLN A 188 8.18 -9.48 21.01
C GLN A 188 8.61 -9.69 22.47
N GLU A 189 8.43 -8.71 23.33
CA GLU A 189 8.75 -8.81 24.77
C GLU A 189 7.82 -9.79 25.52
N GLN A 190 6.62 -10.06 24.99
CA GLN A 190 5.66 -11.00 25.59
C GLN A 190 5.83 -12.44 25.15
N ILE A 191 6.67 -12.72 24.14
CA ILE A 191 6.99 -14.08 23.72
C ILE A 191 8.11 -14.60 24.65
N PRO A 192 7.85 -15.60 25.53
CA PRO A 192 8.91 -16.18 26.37
C PRO A 192 9.99 -16.76 25.46
N ALA A 193 11.26 -16.43 25.73
CA ALA A 193 12.38 -17.11 25.10
C ALA A 193 12.23 -18.61 25.38
N GLN A 194 11.97 -19.41 24.35
CA GLN A 194 12.11 -20.86 24.48
C GLN A 194 13.59 -21.11 24.77
N GLN A 195 13.87 -21.54 26.00
CA GLN A 195 15.16 -22.08 26.37
C GLN A 195 15.34 -23.37 25.54
N ASP A 196 16.27 -23.32 24.60
CA ASP A 196 16.84 -24.53 24.03
C ASP A 196 17.59 -25.22 25.16
N GLU A 197 16.95 -26.21 25.81
CA GLU A 197 17.63 -27.21 26.61
C GLU A 197 18.41 -28.09 25.64
N GLU A 198 19.69 -27.75 25.44
CA GLU A 198 20.69 -28.68 24.95
C GLU A 198 20.85 -29.78 25.99
N GLY A 199 20.22 -30.91 25.72
CA GLY A 199 20.47 -32.16 26.43
C GLY A 199 21.83 -32.68 26.00
N GLU A 200 22.85 -32.47 26.87
CA GLU A 200 24.08 -33.28 26.87
C GLU A 200 23.68 -34.71 27.17
N GLY A 201 24.02 -35.60 26.27
CA GLY A 201 23.95 -37.07 26.45
C GLY A 201 25.17 -37.70 25.85
N GLU A 202 26.22 -37.82 26.69
CA GLU A 202 27.33 -38.73 26.45
C GLU A 202 26.79 -40.16 26.29
N ASP A 203 27.32 -40.94 25.35
CA ASP A 203 28.06 -42.17 25.68
C ASP A 203 28.64 -42.84 24.43
N GLU A 204 29.88 -43.23 24.64
CA GLU A 204 30.76 -44.02 23.82
C GLU A 204 30.15 -45.38 23.46
N GLN A 205 30.46 -45.92 22.29
CA GLN A 205 31.12 -47.24 22.17
C GLN A 205 31.58 -47.53 20.72
N GLU A 206 32.89 -47.73 20.64
CA GLU A 206 33.58 -48.38 19.53
C GLU A 206 33.03 -49.80 19.28
N THR A 207 32.94 -50.20 18.04
CA THR A 207 33.35 -51.57 17.63
C THR A 207 33.74 -51.55 16.14
N GLN A 208 35.01 -51.93 15.95
CA GLN A 208 35.62 -52.35 14.70
C GLN A 208 34.98 -53.65 14.18
N THR A 209 34.93 -53.83 12.90
CA THR A 209 35.33 -55.03 12.15
C THR A 209 35.20 -54.75 10.64
N GLU A 210 36.26 -54.66 10.02
CA GLU A 210 36.97 -55.43 8.97
C GLU A 210 36.12 -56.17 7.94
N SER A 211 36.55 -55.88 6.73
CA SER A 211 36.96 -56.75 5.61
C SER A 211 35.92 -57.12 4.54
N SER A 212 36.40 -56.82 3.38
CA SER A 212 36.67 -57.65 2.16
C SER A 212 35.63 -57.69 1.06
N SER A 213 36.13 -57.20 -0.07
CA SER A 213 36.17 -57.80 -1.43
C SER A 213 34.85 -58.33 -2.03
N GLU A 214 34.45 -57.85 -3.12
CA GLU A 214 34.75 -58.18 -4.54
C GLU A 214 34.23 -57.10 -5.47
#